data_bdfe6126751b5f61147ee9f8d369b857
#
_entry.id   bdfe6126751b5f61147ee9f8d369b857
#
_cell.length_a   1.000
_cell.length_b   1.000
_cell.length_c   1.000
_cell.angle_alpha   90.00
_cell.angle_beta   90.00
_cell.angle_gamma   90.00
#
_symmetry.space_group_name_H-M   'P 1'
#
loop_
_entity.id
_entity.type
_entity.pdbx_description
1 polymer ?
#
loop_
_entity_poly.entity_id
_entity_poly.type
_entity_poly.pdbx_seq_one_letter_code
_entity_poly.pdbx_strand_id
1 'polypeptide(L)' 'MKIEDLKEVNILTQYINGIDDFIDTYNENSKSIAIDNGIWSMGIKKGQEHEIINALEKIKSNLAEQLKELGVEV' A
#
# COMPACT_ATOMS: atom_id res chain seq x y z
N MET A 1 -0.06 -24.14 -5.79
CA MET A 1 0.32 -23.24 -4.66
C MET A 1 0.48 -24.06 -3.39
N LYS A 2 1.56 -23.80 -2.65
CA LYS A 2 1.84 -24.53 -1.40
C LYS A 2 1.17 -23.82 -0.22
N ILE A 3 1.06 -24.54 0.91
CA ILE A 3 0.48 -23.95 2.13
C ILE A 3 1.26 -22.71 2.58
N GLU A 4 2.57 -22.73 2.44
CA GLU A 4 3.45 -21.61 2.76
C GLU A 4 3.12 -20.38 1.91
N ASP A 5 2.74 -20.60 0.65
CA ASP A 5 2.37 -19.52 -0.25
C ASP A 5 1.06 -18.86 0.17
N LEU A 6 0.16 -19.59 0.84
CA LEU A 6 -1.09 -19.01 1.34
C LEU A 6 -0.84 -17.93 2.39
N LYS A 7 0.16 -18.12 3.25
CA LYS A 7 0.53 -17.09 4.24
C LYS A 7 1.02 -15.84 3.53
N GLU A 8 1.89 -16.00 2.54
CA GLU A 8 2.41 -14.87 1.79
C GLU A 8 1.33 -14.16 0.99
N VAL A 9 0.43 -14.93 0.36
CA VAL A 9 -0.71 -14.36 -0.36
C VAL A 9 -1.55 -13.49 0.58
N ASN A 10 -1.84 -13.97 1.80
CA ASN A 10 -2.61 -13.21 2.76
C ASN A 10 -1.91 -11.93 3.19
N ILE A 11 -0.61 -12.00 3.43
CA ILE A 11 0.18 -10.83 3.82
C ILE A 11 0.20 -9.79 2.71
N LEU A 12 0.47 -10.21 1.48
CA LEU A 12 0.51 -9.32 0.32
C LEU A 12 -0.87 -8.68 0.08
N THR A 13 -1.93 -9.47 0.21
CA THR A 13 -3.29 -8.98 0.05
C THR A 13 -3.63 -7.92 1.10
N GLN A 14 -3.21 -8.12 2.34
CA GLN A 14 -3.43 -7.14 3.41
C GLN A 14 -2.71 -5.82 3.12
N TYR A 15 -1.48 -5.88 2.60
CA TYR A 15 -0.75 -4.67 2.24
C TYR A 15 -1.44 -3.93 1.10
N ILE A 16 -1.89 -4.66 0.07
CA ILE A 16 -2.59 -4.05 -1.06
C ILE A 16 -3.87 -3.37 -0.59
N ASN A 17 -4.66 -4.05 0.23
CA ASN A 17 -5.90 -3.50 0.76
C ASN A 17 -5.64 -2.26 1.63
N GLY A 18 -4.59 -2.30 2.44
CA GLY A 18 -4.18 -1.16 3.25
C GLY A 18 -3.81 0.05 2.41
N ILE A 19 -3.09 -0.17 1.32
CA ILE A 19 -2.73 0.90 0.39
C ILE A 19 -3.98 1.48 -0.27
N ASP A 20 -4.88 0.63 -0.74
CA ASP A 20 -6.13 1.07 -1.35
C ASP A 20 -6.97 1.90 -0.39
N ASP A 21 -7.11 1.43 0.86
CA ASP A 21 -7.87 2.14 1.88
C ASP A 21 -7.25 3.50 2.19
N PHE A 22 -5.93 3.56 2.26
CA PHE A 22 -5.22 4.81 2.51
C PHE A 22 -5.47 5.81 1.38
N ILE A 23 -5.35 5.36 0.13
CA ILE A 23 -5.54 6.21 -1.05
C ILE A 23 -6.99 6.70 -1.11
N ASP A 24 -7.96 5.82 -0.88
CA ASP A 24 -9.36 6.19 -0.87
C ASP A 24 -9.67 7.21 0.20
N THR A 25 -9.15 7.01 1.41
CA THR A 25 -9.34 7.94 2.52
C THR A 25 -8.74 9.31 2.20
N TYR A 26 -7.56 9.32 1.60
CA TYR A 26 -6.92 10.58 1.18
C TYR A 26 -7.76 11.30 0.14
N ASN A 27 -8.22 10.57 -0.89
CA ASN A 27 -9.02 11.17 -1.96
C ASN A 27 -10.34 11.75 -1.46
N GLU A 28 -10.97 11.09 -0.48
CA GLU A 28 -12.24 11.55 0.09
C GLU A 28 -12.08 12.78 0.97
N ASN A 29 -11.02 12.85 1.75
CA ASN A 29 -10.87 13.85 2.81
C ASN A 29 -9.89 14.97 2.45
N SER A 30 -9.00 14.75 1.50
CA SER A 30 -7.97 15.73 1.08
C SER A 30 -7.15 16.27 2.27
N LYS A 31 -6.91 15.43 3.26
CA LYS A 31 -6.15 15.80 4.46
C LYS A 31 -4.67 15.61 4.24
N SER A 32 -3.86 16.23 5.12
CA SER A 32 -2.42 16.06 5.08
C SER A 32 -2.03 14.59 5.33
N ILE A 33 -0.91 14.21 4.73
CA ILE A 33 -0.35 12.88 4.92
C ILE A 33 0.75 12.97 5.99
N ALA A 34 0.78 12.00 6.90
CA ALA A 34 1.86 11.85 7.86
C ALA A 34 2.39 10.42 7.80
N ILE A 35 3.69 10.27 8.00
CA ILE A 35 4.34 8.96 8.04
C ILE A 35 4.80 8.71 9.47
N ASP A 36 4.47 7.55 10.01
CA ASP A 36 4.75 7.21 11.40
C ASP A 36 5.38 5.81 11.44
N ASN A 37 6.47 5.68 12.19
CA ASN A 37 7.14 4.40 12.39
C ASN A 37 6.97 3.86 13.82
N GLY A 38 6.06 4.46 14.61
CA GLY A 38 5.82 4.07 15.98
C GLY A 38 6.69 4.80 16.99
N ILE A 39 7.73 5.48 16.54
CA ILE A 39 8.66 6.25 17.39
C ILE A 39 8.65 7.72 16.98
N TRP A 40 8.59 7.96 15.70
CA TRP A 40 8.65 9.30 15.13
C TRP A 40 7.56 9.45 14.08
N SER A 41 6.95 10.63 14.04
CA SER A 41 5.93 10.96 13.04
C SER A 41 6.44 12.13 12.21
N MET A 42 6.28 12.04 10.89
CA MET A 42 6.72 13.07 9.95
C MET A 42 5.57 13.47 9.05
N GLY A 43 5.29 14.77 9.00
CA GLY A 43 4.30 15.31 8.08
C GLY A 43 4.88 15.49 6.68
N ILE A 44 4.04 15.29 5.68
CA ILE A 44 4.42 15.51 4.28
C ILE A 44 4.03 16.94 3.91
N LYS A 45 4.95 17.65 3.25
CA LYS A 45 4.73 19.03 2.83
C LYS A 45 3.50 19.13 1.93
N LYS A 46 2.70 20.15 2.18
CA LYS A 46 1.53 20.42 1.36
C LYS A 46 1.94 20.63 -0.10
N GLY A 47 1.28 19.92 -0.99
CA GLY A 47 1.61 19.93 -2.41
C GLY A 47 2.48 18.76 -2.85
N GLN A 48 3.01 17.99 -1.90
CA GLN A 48 3.86 16.82 -2.18
C GLN A 48 3.12 15.50 -1.91
N GLU A 49 1.89 15.54 -1.45
CA GLU A 49 1.14 14.34 -1.09
C GLU A 49 0.94 13.41 -2.30
N HIS A 50 0.76 13.99 -3.49
CA HIS A 50 0.57 13.18 -4.69
C HIS A 50 1.78 12.31 -5.01
N GLU A 51 2.97 12.74 -4.62
CA GLU A 51 4.18 11.94 -4.80
C GLU A 51 4.16 10.69 -3.92
N ILE A 52 3.63 10.83 -2.70
CA ILE A 52 3.44 9.70 -1.80
C ILE A 52 2.40 8.74 -2.37
N ILE A 53 1.28 9.28 -2.87
CA ILE A 53 0.24 8.46 -3.48
C ILE A 53 0.79 7.69 -4.70
N ASN A 54 1.56 8.35 -5.55
CA ASN A 54 2.18 7.69 -6.71
C ASN A 54 3.14 6.58 -6.28
N ALA A 55 3.93 6.82 -5.24
CA ALA A 55 4.84 5.81 -4.70
C ALA A 55 4.07 4.61 -4.16
N LEU A 56 2.96 4.84 -3.47
CA LEU A 56 2.11 3.77 -2.94
C LEU A 56 1.49 2.96 -4.07
N GLU A 57 1.04 3.60 -5.13
CA GLU A 57 0.50 2.90 -6.29
C GLU A 57 1.54 2.02 -6.96
N LYS A 58 2.77 2.49 -7.03
CA LYS A 58 3.88 1.71 -7.56
C LYS A 58 4.18 0.49 -6.68
N ILE A 59 4.19 0.68 -5.37
CA ILE A 59 4.37 -0.42 -4.42
C ILE A 59 3.25 -1.43 -4.58
N LYS A 60 2.01 -0.95 -4.70
CA LYS A 60 0.86 -1.82 -4.90
C LYS A 60 1.01 -2.67 -6.17
N SER A 61 1.46 -2.06 -7.27
CA SER A 61 1.70 -2.79 -8.50
C SER A 61 2.75 -3.89 -8.33
N ASN A 62 3.82 -3.58 -7.60
CA ASN A 62 4.86 -4.57 -7.32
C ASN A 62 4.33 -5.73 -6.48
N LEU A 63 3.48 -5.43 -5.49
CA LEU A 63 2.86 -6.46 -4.67
C LEU A 63 1.90 -7.33 -5.47
N ALA A 64 1.14 -6.71 -6.39
CA ALA A 64 0.25 -7.45 -7.28
C ALA A 64 1.04 -8.40 -8.19
N GLU A 65 2.19 -7.98 -8.68
CA GLU A 65 3.06 -8.86 -9.46
C GLU A 65 3.58 -10.04 -8.65
N GLN A 66 3.93 -9.81 -7.40
CA GLN A 66 4.35 -10.89 -6.51
C GLN A 66 3.24 -11.91 -6.31
N LEU A 67 2.00 -11.45 -6.18
CA LEU A 67 0.83 -12.35 -6.10
C LEU A 67 0.70 -13.16 -7.37
N LYS A 68 0.89 -12.53 -8.52
CA LYS A 68 0.83 -13.21 -9.82
C LYS A 68 1.86 -14.31 -9.91
N GLU A 69 3.08 -14.07 -9.43
CA GLU A 69 4.15 -15.05 -9.40
C GLU A 69 3.81 -16.24 -8.51
N LEU A 70 3.01 -16.03 -7.49
CA LEU A 70 2.53 -17.09 -6.60
C LEU A 70 1.32 -17.84 -7.18
N GLY A 71 0.84 -17.45 -8.36
CA GLY A 71 -0.27 -18.12 -9.01
C GLY A 71 -1.64 -17.51 -8.71
N VAL A 72 -1.69 -16.32 -8.14
CA VAL A 72 -2.93 -15.63 -7.84
C VAL A 72 -3.25 -14.64 -8.95
N GLU A 73 -4.46 -14.69 -9.47
CA GLU A 73 -4.94 -13.72 -10.45
C GLU A 73 -5.40 -12.45 -9.73
N VAL A 74 -4.96 -11.31 -10.20
CA VAL A 74 -5.30 -10.01 -9.62
C VAL A 74 -5.87 -9.09 -10.69
#